data_02aa6f930f573115c52eb44ba8454a7c
#
_entry.id   02aa6f930f573115c52eb44ba8454a7c
#
_cell.length_a   1.000
_cell.length_b   1.000
_cell.length_c   1.000
_cell.angle_alpha   90.00
_cell.angle_beta   90.00
_cell.angle_gamma   90.00
#
_symmetry.space_group_name_H-M   'P 1'
#
loop_
_entity.id
_entity.type
_entity.pdbx_description
1 polymer ?
#
loop_
_entity_poly.entity_id
_entity_poly.type
_entity_poly.pdbx_seq_one_letter_code
_entity_poly.pdbx_strand_id
1 'polypeptide(L)'
;MNYFVALVLGGTLVSVAVGALLGLFRGMRRSILRAALLVLCFVLALALCGSVSNAIVNIKISDGKTIEELLASSFSEGGKAVTDIVIPMAQAFAKVIAFVVIFGLLQFVTWILVFPILKLVLRPLIGRRAHARLLGLVLGAACGLFVAFAVYAPINGLLIEAGKLASIDLSSVTSDSASGTQVDDMMTVKDSGITEYSSSGISKFYSGIGGGFYRSLSTVENKDGEKVTISSQIDALSAAAKLATKAAALKNVTNPDGTINVDSVRELAKALTEMDELTPEAKKALNGMLKSATESLGDDVPEAIKNLDVENIDFKSEGELLLTAADVMEKNGNIDDVDMTKLVNDCSKSTVILDTLVDSDVTIPVDGEKRAEVDAAIADLESKTGNEAVDEATIAKLKALFGDGANSGEN
;
A
#
# COMPACT_ATOMS: atom_id res chain seq x y z
N MET A 1 28.25 -1.42 -10.18
CA MET A 1 27.09 -0.70 -10.75
C MET A 1 25.96 -1.71 -10.87
N ASN A 2 24.84 -1.45 -10.23
CA ASN A 2 23.70 -2.36 -10.22
C ASN A 2 23.22 -2.60 -11.67
N TYR A 3 22.91 -3.85 -12.01
CA TYR A 3 22.47 -4.24 -13.35
C TYR A 3 21.21 -3.47 -13.81
N PHE A 4 20.23 -3.29 -12.92
CA PHE A 4 19.01 -2.54 -13.22
C PHE A 4 19.27 -1.06 -13.48
N VAL A 5 20.19 -0.44 -12.72
CA VAL A 5 20.62 0.95 -12.94
C VAL A 5 21.26 1.06 -14.34
N ALA A 6 22.15 0.14 -14.69
CA ALA A 6 22.80 0.12 -16.00
C ALA A 6 21.79 -0.04 -17.14
N LEU A 7 20.82 -0.92 -16.98
CA LEU A 7 19.80 -1.21 -17.98
C LEU A 7 18.88 0.01 -18.21
N VAL A 8 18.37 0.62 -17.16
CA VAL A 8 17.44 1.76 -17.28
C VAL A 8 18.17 3.00 -17.77
N LEU A 9 19.34 3.32 -17.22
CA LEU A 9 20.15 4.47 -17.65
C LEU A 9 20.64 4.30 -19.08
N GLY A 10 21.22 3.14 -19.39
CA GLY A 10 21.72 2.81 -20.73
C GLY A 10 20.60 2.85 -21.77
N GLY A 11 19.47 2.22 -21.46
CA GLY A 11 18.28 2.23 -22.33
C GLY A 11 17.73 3.63 -22.56
N THR A 12 17.70 4.47 -21.52
CA THR A 12 17.31 5.89 -21.63
C THR A 12 18.25 6.64 -22.57
N LEU A 13 19.56 6.54 -22.36
CA LEU A 13 20.56 7.20 -23.19
C LEU A 13 20.49 6.74 -24.65
N VAL A 14 20.35 5.43 -24.87
CA VAL A 14 20.18 4.86 -26.22
C VAL A 14 18.91 5.39 -26.88
N SER A 15 17.80 5.42 -26.18
CA SER A 15 16.53 5.94 -26.72
C SER A 15 16.64 7.41 -27.14
N VAL A 16 17.27 8.24 -26.31
CA VAL A 16 17.52 9.66 -26.61
C VAL A 16 18.48 9.83 -27.79
N ALA A 17 19.60 9.09 -27.80
CA ALA A 17 20.59 9.15 -28.86
C ALA A 17 20.00 8.71 -30.21
N VAL A 18 19.29 7.58 -30.25
CA VAL A 18 18.62 7.10 -31.45
C VAL A 18 17.54 8.09 -31.90
N GLY A 19 16.77 8.64 -30.97
CA GLY A 19 15.77 9.69 -31.26
C GLY A 19 16.41 10.92 -31.90
N ALA A 20 17.50 11.42 -31.31
CA ALA A 20 18.24 12.58 -31.81
C ALA A 20 18.81 12.34 -33.21
N LEU A 21 19.49 11.22 -33.43
CA LEU A 21 20.05 10.85 -34.74
C LEU A 21 18.95 10.74 -35.80
N LEU A 22 17.86 10.05 -35.51
CA LEU A 22 16.73 9.94 -36.42
C LEU A 22 16.11 11.30 -36.72
N GLY A 23 16.04 12.19 -35.73
CA GLY A 23 15.55 13.56 -35.90
C GLY A 23 16.47 14.41 -36.80
N LEU A 24 17.80 14.28 -36.62
CA LEU A 24 18.80 14.94 -37.44
C LEU A 24 18.70 14.53 -38.92
N PHE A 25 18.61 13.21 -39.17
CA PHE A 25 18.52 12.71 -40.56
C PHE A 25 17.18 12.99 -41.22
N ARG A 26 16.09 13.03 -40.46
CA ARG A 26 14.73 13.19 -40.99
C ARG A 26 14.25 14.65 -41.11
N GLY A 27 14.85 15.53 -40.30
CA GLY A 27 14.51 16.94 -40.22
C GLY A 27 13.20 17.21 -39.44
N MET A 28 12.93 18.48 -39.15
CA MET A 28 11.86 18.94 -38.25
C MET A 28 10.46 18.41 -38.61
N ARG A 29 9.99 18.55 -39.86
CA ARG A 29 8.61 18.19 -40.23
C ARG A 29 8.29 16.72 -40.05
N ARG A 30 9.24 15.83 -40.36
CA ARG A 30 9.08 14.38 -40.14
C ARG A 30 9.16 14.01 -38.68
N SER A 31 9.93 14.75 -37.88
CA SER A 31 10.00 14.56 -36.43
C SER A 31 8.71 14.99 -35.74
N ILE A 32 8.05 16.06 -36.20
CA ILE A 32 6.71 16.47 -35.71
C ILE A 32 5.68 15.36 -35.97
N LEU A 33 5.66 14.83 -37.21
CA LEU A 33 4.76 13.73 -37.54
C LEU A 33 4.98 12.52 -36.66
N ARG A 34 6.25 12.18 -36.40
CA ARG A 34 6.62 11.07 -35.50
C ARG A 34 6.16 11.36 -34.07
N ALA A 35 6.33 12.58 -33.58
CA ALA A 35 5.87 12.97 -32.26
C ALA A 35 4.34 12.81 -32.11
N ALA A 36 3.59 13.26 -33.14
CA ALA A 36 2.13 13.08 -33.14
C ALA A 36 1.70 11.61 -33.13
N LEU A 37 2.33 10.77 -33.96
CA LEU A 37 2.07 9.32 -33.96
C LEU A 37 2.46 8.65 -32.64
N LEU A 38 3.54 9.10 -32.01
CA LEU A 38 4.02 8.59 -30.74
C LEU A 38 3.03 8.90 -29.61
N VAL A 39 2.49 10.13 -29.56
CA VAL A 39 1.42 10.49 -28.62
C VAL A 39 0.15 9.69 -28.89
N LEU A 40 -0.22 9.49 -30.16
CA LEU A 40 -1.36 8.66 -30.51
C LEU A 40 -1.18 7.20 -30.03
N CYS A 41 -0.02 6.60 -30.26
CA CYS A 41 0.28 5.25 -29.77
C CYS A 41 0.23 5.17 -28.24
N PHE A 42 0.70 6.20 -27.55
CA PHE A 42 0.65 6.29 -26.09
C PHE A 42 -0.80 6.31 -25.58
N VAL A 43 -1.64 7.16 -26.17
CA VAL A 43 -3.07 7.23 -25.80
C VAL A 43 -3.80 5.92 -26.11
N LEU A 44 -3.52 5.31 -27.26
CA LEU A 44 -4.10 4.00 -27.63
C LEU A 44 -3.63 2.89 -26.65
N ALA A 45 -2.36 2.88 -26.28
CA ALA A 45 -1.85 1.92 -25.31
C ALA A 45 -2.53 2.06 -23.93
N LEU A 46 -2.75 3.31 -23.48
CA LEU A 46 -3.51 3.57 -22.25
C LEU A 46 -4.97 3.09 -22.34
N ALA A 47 -5.61 3.30 -23.47
CA ALA A 47 -7.01 2.88 -23.67
C ALA A 47 -7.15 1.34 -23.71
N LEU A 48 -6.16 0.64 -24.27
CA LEU A 48 -6.22 -0.80 -24.49
C LEU A 48 -5.68 -1.62 -23.31
N CYS A 49 -4.74 -1.10 -22.50
CA CYS A 49 -4.08 -1.86 -21.47
C CYS A 49 -5.03 -2.43 -20.41
N GLY A 50 -6.11 -1.72 -20.07
CA GLY A 50 -7.12 -2.20 -19.13
C GLY A 50 -7.89 -3.42 -19.66
N SER A 51 -8.36 -3.36 -20.90
CA SER A 51 -9.07 -4.48 -21.53
C SER A 51 -8.19 -5.71 -21.70
N VAL A 52 -6.91 -5.50 -22.07
CA VAL A 52 -5.93 -6.58 -22.21
C VAL A 52 -5.56 -7.18 -20.86
N SER A 53 -5.38 -6.36 -19.84
CA SER A 53 -5.14 -6.83 -18.46
C SER A 53 -6.27 -7.73 -17.96
N ASN A 54 -7.52 -7.29 -18.13
CA ASN A 54 -8.69 -8.09 -17.77
C ASN A 54 -8.73 -9.42 -18.55
N ALA A 55 -8.39 -9.39 -19.85
CA ALA A 55 -8.32 -10.60 -20.65
C ALA A 55 -7.25 -11.57 -20.14
N ILE A 56 -6.06 -11.06 -19.75
CA ILE A 56 -4.95 -11.87 -19.23
C ILE A 56 -5.35 -12.57 -17.93
N VAL A 57 -5.96 -11.88 -16.99
CA VAL A 57 -6.37 -12.45 -15.70
C VAL A 57 -7.45 -13.53 -15.88
N ASN A 58 -8.31 -13.38 -16.89
CA ASN A 58 -9.36 -14.33 -17.23
C ASN A 58 -8.91 -15.47 -18.17
N ILE A 59 -7.62 -15.53 -18.55
CA ILE A 59 -7.10 -16.66 -19.34
C ILE A 59 -7.13 -17.95 -18.51
N LYS A 60 -7.72 -18.98 -19.07
CA LYS A 60 -7.66 -20.33 -18.51
C LYS A 60 -6.31 -20.96 -18.83
N ILE A 61 -5.49 -21.18 -17.80
CA ILE A 61 -4.09 -21.60 -17.98
C ILE A 61 -3.93 -23.10 -17.81
N SER A 62 -4.39 -23.67 -16.72
CA SER A 62 -4.21 -25.10 -16.41
C SER A 62 -5.54 -25.68 -15.96
N ASP A 63 -5.87 -26.89 -16.45
CA ASP A 63 -7.10 -27.63 -16.14
C ASP A 63 -8.39 -26.81 -16.31
N GLY A 64 -8.34 -25.79 -17.21
CA GLY A 64 -9.46 -24.90 -17.47
C GLY A 64 -9.71 -23.85 -16.39
N LYS A 65 -8.82 -23.72 -15.40
CA LYS A 65 -8.91 -22.74 -14.33
C LYS A 65 -8.29 -21.41 -14.73
N THR A 66 -8.90 -20.31 -14.28
CA THR A 66 -8.35 -18.97 -14.42
C THR A 66 -7.20 -18.75 -13.41
N ILE A 67 -6.42 -17.67 -13.58
CA ILE A 67 -5.39 -17.27 -12.60
C ILE A 67 -6.04 -17.06 -11.21
N GLU A 68 -7.22 -16.46 -11.18
CA GLU A 68 -8.02 -16.26 -9.97
C GLU A 68 -8.34 -17.58 -9.27
N GLU A 69 -8.89 -18.56 -10.03
CA GLU A 69 -9.24 -19.87 -9.49
C GLU A 69 -8.01 -20.67 -9.03
N LEU A 70 -6.87 -20.52 -9.72
CA LEU A 70 -5.61 -21.16 -9.31
C LEU A 70 -5.09 -20.56 -8.01
N LEU A 71 -5.07 -19.24 -7.89
CA LEU A 71 -4.67 -18.54 -6.65
C LEU A 71 -5.61 -18.90 -5.50
N ALA A 72 -6.93 -18.85 -5.72
CA ALA A 72 -7.92 -19.21 -4.70
C ALA A 72 -7.78 -20.68 -4.25
N SER A 73 -7.40 -21.58 -5.15
CA SER A 73 -7.20 -23.01 -4.81
C SER A 73 -5.85 -23.28 -4.11
N SER A 74 -4.89 -22.37 -4.25
CA SER A 74 -3.55 -22.50 -3.64
C SER A 74 -3.54 -22.04 -2.16
N PHE A 75 -4.50 -21.21 -1.78
CA PHE A 75 -4.67 -20.76 -0.40
C PHE A 75 -5.84 -21.52 0.23
N SER A 76 -5.55 -22.43 1.18
CA SER A 76 -6.57 -23.13 1.95
C SER A 76 -7.32 -22.18 2.90
N GLU A 77 -8.31 -22.61 3.63
CA GLU A 77 -9.36 -21.93 4.40
C GLU A 77 -9.18 -20.47 4.92
N GLY A 78 -7.96 -19.94 5.04
CA GLY A 78 -7.69 -18.49 5.25
C GLY A 78 -7.54 -17.68 3.96
N GLY A 79 -7.74 -18.31 2.79
CA GLY A 79 -7.30 -17.80 1.48
C GLY A 79 -8.14 -16.71 0.85
N LYS A 80 -9.38 -16.46 1.29
CA LYS A 80 -10.21 -15.41 0.67
C LYS A 80 -9.61 -14.02 0.87
N ALA A 81 -9.18 -13.69 2.09
CA ALA A 81 -8.60 -12.39 2.40
C ALA A 81 -7.32 -12.11 1.58
N VAL A 82 -6.46 -13.12 1.46
CA VAL A 82 -5.24 -13.02 0.64
C VAL A 82 -5.59 -12.91 -0.85
N THR A 83 -6.58 -13.69 -1.30
CA THR A 83 -7.02 -13.69 -2.70
C THR A 83 -7.60 -12.34 -3.11
N ASP A 84 -8.36 -11.68 -2.25
CA ASP A 84 -8.98 -10.38 -2.52
C ASP A 84 -7.95 -9.24 -2.68
N ILE A 85 -6.71 -9.44 -2.22
CA ILE A 85 -5.61 -8.50 -2.42
C ILE A 85 -4.72 -8.92 -3.58
N VAL A 86 -4.37 -10.20 -3.64
CA VAL A 86 -3.43 -10.71 -4.65
C VAL A 86 -4.02 -10.57 -6.06
N ILE A 87 -5.34 -10.74 -6.23
CA ILE A 87 -5.98 -10.62 -7.55
C ILE A 87 -5.94 -9.18 -8.09
N PRO A 88 -6.39 -8.13 -7.38
CA PRO A 88 -6.24 -6.76 -7.85
C PRO A 88 -4.78 -6.37 -8.07
N MET A 89 -3.87 -6.84 -7.21
CA MET A 89 -2.44 -6.60 -7.37
C MET A 89 -1.91 -7.26 -8.66
N ALA A 90 -2.22 -8.52 -8.91
CA ALA A 90 -1.84 -9.24 -10.14
C ALA A 90 -2.44 -8.55 -11.38
N GLN A 91 -3.69 -8.11 -11.31
CA GLN A 91 -4.35 -7.35 -12.38
C GLN A 91 -3.66 -6.02 -12.65
N ALA A 92 -3.25 -5.30 -11.62
CA ALA A 92 -2.52 -4.05 -11.76
C ALA A 92 -1.12 -4.26 -12.35
N PHE A 93 -0.39 -5.31 -11.92
CA PHE A 93 0.87 -5.72 -12.55
C PHE A 93 0.67 -6.05 -14.03
N ALA A 94 -0.33 -6.87 -14.35
CA ALA A 94 -0.67 -7.23 -15.73
C ALA A 94 -0.98 -6.00 -16.58
N LYS A 95 -1.72 -5.02 -16.03
CA LYS A 95 -2.06 -3.77 -16.72
C LYS A 95 -0.82 -2.93 -17.05
N VAL A 96 0.13 -2.81 -16.12
CA VAL A 96 1.38 -2.09 -16.34
C VAL A 96 2.23 -2.78 -17.41
N ILE A 97 2.37 -4.11 -17.34
CA ILE A 97 3.10 -4.89 -18.34
C ILE A 97 2.42 -4.80 -19.71
N ALA A 98 1.10 -4.96 -19.75
CA ALA A 98 0.31 -4.84 -20.98
C ALA A 98 0.50 -3.47 -21.64
N PHE A 99 0.51 -2.39 -20.84
CA PHE A 99 0.79 -1.05 -21.37
C PHE A 99 2.14 -0.99 -22.09
N VAL A 100 3.21 -1.45 -21.46
CA VAL A 100 4.57 -1.41 -22.04
C VAL A 100 4.64 -2.24 -23.30
N VAL A 101 4.04 -3.44 -23.30
CA VAL A 101 4.03 -4.35 -24.46
C VAL A 101 3.20 -3.74 -25.61
N ILE A 102 1.99 -3.28 -25.35
CA ILE A 102 1.11 -2.67 -26.34
C ILE A 102 1.75 -1.41 -26.93
N PHE A 103 2.31 -0.54 -26.08
CA PHE A 103 3.00 0.67 -26.54
C PHE A 103 4.19 0.30 -27.44
N GLY A 104 5.00 -0.67 -27.06
CA GLY A 104 6.13 -1.17 -27.87
C GLY A 104 5.67 -1.73 -29.22
N LEU A 105 4.63 -2.57 -29.22
CA LEU A 105 4.05 -3.14 -30.44
C LEU A 105 3.46 -2.04 -31.36
N LEU A 106 2.69 -1.11 -30.81
CA LEU A 106 2.15 0.01 -31.57
C LEU A 106 3.26 0.89 -32.18
N GLN A 107 4.34 1.14 -31.43
CA GLN A 107 5.52 1.83 -31.96
C GLN A 107 6.18 1.06 -33.09
N PHE A 108 6.34 -0.23 -32.97
CA PHE A 108 6.92 -1.09 -33.99
C PHE A 108 6.07 -1.10 -35.27
N VAL A 109 4.77 -1.30 -35.14
CA VAL A 109 3.81 -1.25 -36.26
C VAL A 109 3.83 0.13 -36.93
N THR A 110 3.78 1.19 -36.14
CA THR A 110 3.82 2.55 -36.64
C THR A 110 5.12 2.84 -37.40
N TRP A 111 6.25 2.33 -36.92
CA TRP A 111 7.54 2.56 -37.58
C TRP A 111 7.67 1.78 -38.89
N ILE A 112 7.16 0.57 -38.98
CA ILE A 112 7.28 -0.29 -40.16
C ILE A 112 6.20 -0.01 -41.21
N LEU A 113 4.94 0.15 -40.78
CA LEU A 113 3.80 0.25 -41.70
C LEU A 113 3.30 1.68 -41.87
N VAL A 114 2.94 2.34 -40.77
CA VAL A 114 2.24 3.63 -40.82
C VAL A 114 3.15 4.75 -41.32
N PHE A 115 4.36 4.82 -40.82
CA PHE A 115 5.30 5.90 -41.17
C PHE A 115 5.73 5.90 -42.63
N PRO A 116 6.05 4.77 -43.29
CA PRO A 116 6.34 4.73 -44.73
C PRO A 116 5.13 5.16 -45.60
N ILE A 117 3.92 4.67 -45.26
CA ILE A 117 2.69 5.01 -45.98
C ILE A 117 2.41 6.51 -45.85
N LEU A 118 2.46 7.03 -44.62
CA LEU A 118 2.23 8.47 -44.37
C LEU A 118 3.27 9.36 -45.09
N LYS A 119 4.54 8.89 -45.15
CA LYS A 119 5.60 9.56 -45.91
C LYS A 119 5.29 9.62 -47.41
N LEU A 120 4.67 8.57 -47.94
CA LEU A 120 4.27 8.55 -49.37
C LEU A 120 3.14 9.54 -49.63
N VAL A 121 2.09 9.50 -48.81
CA VAL A 121 0.90 10.36 -48.95
C VAL A 121 1.21 11.85 -48.71
N LEU A 122 2.03 12.14 -47.68
CA LEU A 122 2.36 13.53 -47.32
C LEU A 122 3.62 14.08 -48.02
N ARG A 123 4.17 13.32 -48.97
CA ARG A 123 5.36 13.73 -49.73
C ARG A 123 5.28 15.16 -50.33
N PRO A 124 4.15 15.60 -50.90
CA PRO A 124 4.04 16.95 -51.46
C PRO A 124 4.05 18.05 -50.38
N LEU A 125 3.58 17.76 -49.16
CA LEU A 125 3.53 18.71 -48.05
C LEU A 125 4.85 18.85 -47.30
N ILE A 126 5.75 17.87 -47.44
CA ILE A 126 7.01 17.76 -46.68
C ILE A 126 8.17 18.28 -47.56
N GLY A 127 8.20 19.59 -47.84
CA GLY A 127 9.29 20.24 -48.62
C GLY A 127 10.66 20.14 -47.90
N ARG A 128 11.73 20.13 -48.71
CA ARG A 128 13.13 20.10 -48.26
C ARG A 128 13.59 21.52 -47.87
N ARG A 129 13.79 21.81 -46.56
CA ARG A 129 14.56 22.98 -46.11
C ARG A 129 15.67 22.54 -45.15
N ALA A 130 16.92 22.87 -45.48
CA ALA A 130 18.13 22.44 -44.74
C ALA A 130 18.23 22.99 -43.31
N HIS A 131 17.67 24.17 -43.04
CA HIS A 131 17.73 24.85 -41.74
C HIS A 131 16.93 24.16 -40.62
N ALA A 132 16.14 23.13 -40.94
CA ALA A 132 15.32 22.42 -39.97
C ALA A 132 16.00 21.16 -39.37
N ARG A 133 17.29 20.89 -39.61
CA ARG A 133 17.96 19.68 -39.13
C ARG A 133 18.26 19.75 -37.64
N LEU A 134 18.76 20.89 -37.13
CA LEU A 134 19.03 21.09 -35.71
C LEU A 134 17.73 21.02 -34.88
N LEU A 135 16.65 21.66 -35.35
CA LEU A 135 15.35 21.52 -34.69
C LEU A 135 14.82 20.08 -34.76
N GLY A 136 15.13 19.36 -35.87
CA GLY A 136 14.83 17.96 -36.00
C GLY A 136 15.55 17.09 -34.97
N LEU A 137 16.83 17.40 -34.69
CA LEU A 137 17.62 16.72 -33.65
C LEU A 137 17.01 16.92 -32.26
N VAL A 138 16.69 18.16 -31.89
CA VAL A 138 16.09 18.47 -30.58
C VAL A 138 14.76 17.76 -30.42
N LEU A 139 13.88 17.86 -31.42
CA LEU A 139 12.56 17.20 -31.39
C LEU A 139 12.69 15.67 -31.40
N GLY A 140 13.68 15.13 -32.11
CA GLY A 140 13.99 13.69 -32.10
C GLY A 140 14.49 13.22 -30.76
N ALA A 141 15.35 13.99 -30.07
CA ALA A 141 15.79 13.71 -28.72
C ALA A 141 14.62 13.72 -27.72
N ALA A 142 13.72 14.72 -27.84
CA ALA A 142 12.50 14.79 -27.04
C ALA A 142 11.58 13.57 -27.27
N CYS A 143 11.41 13.12 -28.53
CA CYS A 143 10.69 11.87 -28.82
C CYS A 143 11.35 10.64 -28.20
N GLY A 144 12.69 10.57 -28.26
CA GLY A 144 13.45 9.49 -27.60
C GLY A 144 13.30 9.48 -26.08
N LEU A 145 13.33 10.67 -25.47
CA LEU A 145 13.10 10.83 -24.04
C LEU A 145 11.66 10.41 -23.65
N PHE A 146 10.67 10.79 -24.47
CA PHE A 146 9.29 10.39 -24.24
C PHE A 146 9.10 8.87 -24.34
N VAL A 147 9.74 8.21 -25.32
CA VAL A 147 9.72 6.73 -25.40
C VAL A 147 10.37 6.11 -24.16
N ALA A 148 11.52 6.63 -23.75
CA ALA A 148 12.18 6.19 -22.52
C ALA A 148 11.29 6.36 -21.29
N PHE A 149 10.63 7.51 -21.17
CA PHE A 149 9.67 7.78 -20.11
C PHE A 149 8.50 6.78 -20.14
N ALA A 150 7.87 6.60 -21.29
CA ALA A 150 6.70 5.71 -21.43
C ALA A 150 7.02 4.25 -21.09
N VAL A 151 8.26 3.81 -21.30
CA VAL A 151 8.71 2.43 -21.02
C VAL A 151 9.28 2.32 -19.61
N TYR A 152 10.21 3.20 -19.25
CA TYR A 152 10.97 3.02 -18.01
C TYR A 152 10.28 3.58 -16.75
N ALA A 153 9.35 4.54 -16.87
CA ALA A 153 8.60 5.00 -15.69
C ALA A 153 7.68 3.89 -15.12
N PRO A 154 6.89 3.16 -15.94
CA PRO A 154 6.14 2.01 -15.45
C PRO A 154 7.02 0.89 -14.90
N ILE A 155 8.11 0.54 -15.60
CA ILE A 155 9.06 -0.49 -15.16
C ILE A 155 9.72 -0.09 -13.83
N ASN A 156 10.13 1.17 -13.68
CA ASN A 156 10.69 1.69 -12.44
C ASN A 156 9.69 1.53 -11.27
N GLY A 157 8.42 1.87 -11.50
CA GLY A 157 7.37 1.68 -10.50
C GLY A 157 7.23 0.20 -10.09
N LEU A 158 7.17 -0.70 -11.07
CA LEU A 158 7.11 -2.15 -10.79
C LEU A 158 8.33 -2.66 -10.00
N LEU A 159 9.53 -2.20 -10.34
CA LEU A 159 10.76 -2.60 -9.62
C LEU A 159 10.75 -2.11 -8.16
N ILE A 160 10.27 -0.89 -7.92
CA ILE A 160 10.16 -0.36 -6.56
C ILE A 160 9.15 -1.19 -5.75
N GLU A 161 7.98 -1.47 -6.32
CA GLU A 161 6.94 -2.25 -5.62
C GLU A 161 7.37 -3.71 -5.42
N ALA A 162 8.05 -4.31 -6.40
CA ALA A 162 8.64 -5.64 -6.23
C ALA A 162 9.69 -5.66 -5.11
N GLY A 163 10.49 -4.60 -4.99
CA GLY A 163 11.45 -4.45 -3.89
C GLY A 163 10.79 -4.33 -2.52
N LYS A 164 9.69 -3.59 -2.43
CA LYS A 164 8.88 -3.51 -1.20
C LYS A 164 8.29 -4.88 -0.85
N LEU A 165 7.65 -5.55 -1.83
CA LEU A 165 7.05 -6.86 -1.63
C LEU A 165 8.07 -7.89 -1.14
N ALA A 166 9.28 -7.90 -1.73
CA ALA A 166 10.38 -8.79 -1.32
C ALA A 166 10.92 -8.48 0.09
N SER A 167 10.66 -7.29 0.64
CA SER A 167 11.06 -6.92 2.00
C SER A 167 10.06 -7.34 3.07
N ILE A 168 8.86 -7.79 2.69
CA ILE A 168 7.82 -8.22 3.63
C ILE A 168 8.16 -9.63 4.12
N ASP A 169 8.24 -9.80 5.43
CA ASP A 169 8.38 -11.12 6.04
C ASP A 169 6.99 -11.78 6.17
N LEU A 170 6.71 -12.69 5.25
CA LEU A 170 5.46 -13.44 5.22
C LEU A 170 5.53 -14.75 6.01
N SER A 171 6.64 -15.08 6.62
CA SER A 171 6.84 -16.36 7.33
C SER A 171 5.84 -16.58 8.46
N SER A 172 5.40 -15.50 9.11
CA SER A 172 4.42 -15.55 10.20
C SER A 172 2.97 -15.72 9.74
N VAL A 173 2.67 -15.36 8.46
CA VAL A 173 1.32 -15.48 7.89
C VAL A 173 1.10 -16.85 7.27
N THR A 174 2.19 -17.55 6.89
CA THR A 174 2.13 -18.82 6.14
C THR A 174 2.45 -20.05 7.01
N SER A 175 2.62 -19.88 8.33
CA SER A 175 3.12 -20.92 9.23
C SER A 175 2.28 -22.19 9.33
N ASP A 176 1.07 -22.24 8.80
CA ASP A 176 0.22 -23.44 8.79
C ASP A 176 -0.02 -24.07 7.39
N SER A 177 0.55 -23.51 6.34
CA SER A 177 0.37 -24.03 4.98
C SER A 177 1.68 -24.61 4.46
N ALA A 178 1.74 -25.93 4.42
CA ALA A 178 2.85 -26.72 3.91
C ALA A 178 3.22 -26.41 2.47
N SER A 179 4.02 -25.40 2.20
CA SER A 179 4.72 -25.20 0.94
C SER A 179 5.95 -24.32 1.15
N GLY A 180 6.93 -24.83 1.92
CA GLY A 180 8.22 -24.17 2.16
C GLY A 180 9.03 -23.86 0.90
N THR A 181 8.64 -24.35 -0.27
CA THR A 181 9.36 -24.18 -1.54
C THR A 181 9.06 -22.86 -2.25
N GLN A 182 7.89 -22.25 -2.05
CA GLN A 182 7.55 -20.98 -2.72
C GLN A 182 8.06 -19.73 -1.99
N VAL A 183 8.27 -19.83 -0.68
CA VAL A 183 8.80 -18.71 0.13
C VAL A 183 10.29 -18.52 -0.10
N ASP A 184 11.05 -19.61 -0.33
CA ASP A 184 12.48 -19.56 -0.65
C ASP A 184 12.74 -18.89 -2.01
N ASP A 185 11.87 -19.07 -3.01
CA ASP A 185 11.99 -18.41 -4.31
C ASP A 185 11.73 -16.88 -4.22
N MET A 186 10.89 -16.43 -3.30
CA MET A 186 10.72 -14.98 -3.01
C MET A 186 11.94 -14.38 -2.29
N MET A 187 12.67 -15.15 -1.47
CA MET A 187 13.92 -14.69 -0.86
C MET A 187 15.01 -14.41 -1.87
N THR A 188 15.01 -15.08 -3.03
CA THR A 188 15.99 -14.80 -4.11
C THR A 188 15.81 -13.40 -4.72
N VAL A 189 14.64 -12.80 -4.63
CA VAL A 189 14.38 -11.42 -5.08
C VAL A 189 15.10 -10.40 -4.20
N LYS A 190 15.26 -10.66 -2.91
CA LYS A 190 15.97 -9.77 -1.97
C LYS A 190 17.45 -9.60 -2.34
N ASP A 191 18.07 -10.64 -2.87
CA ASP A 191 19.49 -10.64 -3.32
C ASP A 191 19.65 -10.13 -4.76
N SER A 192 18.57 -9.86 -5.49
CA SER A 192 18.59 -9.50 -6.92
C SER A 192 19.09 -8.08 -7.22
N GLY A 193 19.43 -7.28 -6.20
CA GLY A 193 19.84 -5.88 -6.37
C GLY A 193 18.67 -4.90 -6.61
N ILE A 194 17.42 -5.34 -6.51
CA ILE A 194 16.24 -4.48 -6.69
C ILE A 194 16.17 -3.44 -5.57
N THR A 195 16.50 -3.81 -4.34
CA THR A 195 16.52 -2.90 -3.18
C THR A 195 17.55 -1.79 -3.38
N GLU A 196 18.74 -2.14 -3.90
CA GLU A 196 19.78 -1.17 -4.24
C GLU A 196 19.36 -0.26 -5.41
N TYR A 197 18.64 -0.81 -6.39
CA TYR A 197 18.08 -0.05 -7.50
C TYR A 197 17.10 1.02 -7.00
N SER A 198 16.19 0.71 -6.10
CA SER A 198 15.16 1.63 -5.59
C SER A 198 15.74 2.88 -4.94
N SER A 199 16.92 2.80 -4.33
CA SER A 199 17.64 3.91 -3.72
C SER A 199 18.44 4.76 -4.72
N SER A 200 18.61 4.30 -5.97
CA SER A 200 19.45 4.93 -6.99
C SER A 200 18.90 6.27 -7.49
N GLY A 201 19.79 7.14 -7.99
CA GLY A 201 19.41 8.44 -8.56
C GLY A 201 18.49 8.31 -9.79
N ILE A 202 18.64 7.27 -10.60
CA ILE A 202 17.81 7.04 -11.80
C ILE A 202 16.40 6.60 -11.39
N SER A 203 16.27 5.77 -10.36
CA SER A 203 14.98 5.39 -9.81
C SER A 203 14.24 6.60 -9.25
N LYS A 204 14.92 7.45 -8.46
CA LYS A 204 14.36 8.70 -7.94
C LYS A 204 13.93 9.65 -9.05
N PHE A 205 14.72 9.77 -10.13
CA PHE A 205 14.35 10.58 -11.29
C PHE A 205 13.04 10.11 -11.92
N TYR A 206 12.90 8.81 -12.24
CA TYR A 206 11.68 8.28 -12.82
C TYR A 206 10.49 8.31 -11.84
N SER A 207 10.71 8.14 -10.56
CA SER A 207 9.65 8.29 -9.54
C SER A 207 9.16 9.73 -9.45
N GLY A 208 10.07 10.71 -9.53
CA GLY A 208 9.71 12.14 -9.48
C GLY A 208 8.87 12.59 -10.67
N ILE A 209 9.25 12.21 -11.90
CA ILE A 209 8.53 12.63 -13.12
C ILE A 209 7.41 11.68 -13.55
N GLY A 210 7.49 10.41 -13.19
CA GLY A 210 6.61 9.33 -13.66
C GLY A 210 5.75 8.68 -12.58
N GLY A 211 5.92 9.05 -11.31
CA GLY A 211 5.19 8.42 -10.21
C GLY A 211 3.67 8.57 -10.31
N GLY A 212 3.19 9.76 -10.67
CA GLY A 212 1.77 10.00 -10.92
C GLY A 212 1.22 9.20 -12.10
N PHE A 213 2.00 9.06 -13.17
CA PHE A 213 1.66 8.23 -14.32
C PHE A 213 1.60 6.75 -13.94
N TYR A 214 2.62 6.24 -13.24
CA TYR A 214 2.63 4.88 -12.75
C TYR A 214 1.45 4.59 -11.82
N ARG A 215 1.18 5.49 -10.85
CA ARG A 215 0.04 5.36 -9.94
C ARG A 215 -1.29 5.24 -10.71
N SER A 216 -1.52 6.11 -11.70
CA SER A 216 -2.71 6.04 -12.56
C SER A 216 -2.79 4.72 -13.35
N LEU A 217 -1.66 4.22 -13.84
CA LEU A 217 -1.58 2.99 -14.61
C LEU A 217 -1.78 1.75 -13.71
N SER A 218 -1.24 1.75 -12.49
CA SER A 218 -1.33 0.66 -11.51
C SER A 218 -2.64 0.67 -10.70
N THR A 219 -3.52 1.64 -10.92
CA THR A 219 -4.85 1.69 -10.29
C THR A 219 -5.78 0.71 -10.98
N VAL A 220 -6.43 -0.15 -10.21
CA VAL A 220 -7.48 -1.09 -10.62
C VAL A 220 -8.67 -0.97 -9.68
N GLU A 221 -9.81 -1.56 -10.05
CA GLU A 221 -10.98 -1.66 -9.18
C GLU A 221 -10.96 -3.04 -8.51
N ASN A 222 -11.16 -3.08 -7.20
CA ASN A 222 -11.34 -4.32 -6.45
C ASN A 222 -12.77 -4.86 -6.65
N LYS A 223 -13.11 -5.98 -5.99
CA LYS A 223 -14.44 -6.61 -6.09
C LYS A 223 -15.58 -5.68 -5.62
N ASP A 224 -15.28 -4.77 -4.71
CA ASP A 224 -16.23 -3.81 -4.14
C ASP A 224 -16.38 -2.55 -5.03
N GLY A 225 -15.71 -2.49 -6.18
CA GLY A 225 -15.73 -1.37 -7.11
C GLY A 225 -14.82 -0.20 -6.67
N GLU A 226 -13.96 -0.42 -5.68
CA GLU A 226 -13.05 0.59 -5.16
C GLU A 226 -11.74 0.63 -5.91
N LYS A 227 -11.19 1.84 -6.07
CA LYS A 227 -9.91 2.05 -6.73
C LYS A 227 -8.76 1.78 -5.77
N VAL A 228 -7.98 0.75 -6.06
CA VAL A 228 -6.78 0.37 -5.32
C VAL A 228 -5.54 0.45 -6.20
N THR A 229 -4.37 0.68 -5.60
CA THR A 229 -3.08 0.71 -6.30
C THR A 229 -2.21 -0.45 -5.82
N ILE A 230 -1.21 -0.84 -6.61
CA ILE A 230 -0.23 -1.85 -6.17
C ILE A 230 0.43 -1.41 -4.85
N SER A 231 0.83 -0.14 -4.75
CA SER A 231 1.46 0.39 -3.54
C SER A 231 0.58 0.24 -2.31
N SER A 232 -0.70 0.64 -2.39
CA SER A 232 -1.61 0.55 -1.25
C SER A 232 -1.86 -0.90 -0.82
N GLN A 233 -1.88 -1.84 -1.76
CA GLN A 233 -2.03 -3.27 -1.48
C GLN A 233 -0.78 -3.84 -0.78
N ILE A 234 0.41 -3.46 -1.24
CA ILE A 234 1.68 -3.89 -0.63
C ILE A 234 1.83 -3.29 0.77
N ASP A 235 1.51 -2.00 0.94
CA ASP A 235 1.57 -1.33 2.24
C ASP A 235 0.58 -1.97 3.24
N ALA A 236 -0.64 -2.32 2.78
CA ALA A 236 -1.61 -3.06 3.59
C ALA A 236 -1.13 -4.48 3.95
N LEU A 237 -0.57 -5.21 2.97
CA LEU A 237 0.00 -6.53 3.20
C LEU A 237 1.16 -6.48 4.20
N SER A 238 2.03 -5.47 4.08
CA SER A 238 3.14 -5.25 5.02
C SER A 238 2.63 -4.97 6.44
N ALA A 239 1.60 -4.13 6.56
CA ALA A 239 0.97 -3.85 7.85
C ALA A 239 0.33 -5.10 8.46
N ALA A 240 -0.42 -5.86 7.65
CA ALA A 240 -1.03 -7.13 8.10
C ALA A 240 0.02 -8.16 8.53
N ALA A 241 1.12 -8.31 7.78
CA ALA A 241 2.22 -9.21 8.14
C ALA A 241 2.90 -8.79 9.45
N LYS A 242 3.16 -7.50 9.64
CA LYS A 242 3.69 -6.96 10.90
C LYS A 242 2.75 -7.26 12.08
N LEU A 243 1.45 -7.01 11.91
CA LEU A 243 0.45 -7.31 12.93
C LEU A 243 0.38 -8.80 13.24
N ALA A 244 0.36 -9.66 12.22
CA ALA A 244 0.31 -11.11 12.42
C ALA A 244 1.55 -11.61 13.17
N THR A 245 2.75 -11.09 12.83
CA THR A 245 4.00 -11.41 13.54
C THR A 245 3.93 -10.99 15.01
N LYS A 246 3.42 -9.78 15.26
CA LYS A 246 3.29 -9.27 16.64
C LYS A 246 2.14 -9.94 17.40
N ALA A 247 1.03 -10.26 16.74
CA ALA A 247 -0.06 -11.05 17.32
C ALA A 247 0.36 -12.49 17.64
N ALA A 248 1.22 -13.10 16.82
CA ALA A 248 1.81 -14.40 17.15
C ALA A 248 2.71 -14.32 18.41
N ALA A 249 3.42 -13.22 18.59
CA ALA A 249 4.15 -12.95 19.84
C ALA A 249 3.20 -12.77 21.05
N LEU A 250 1.97 -12.28 20.80
CA LEU A 250 0.93 -12.18 21.84
C LEU A 250 0.39 -13.55 22.32
N LYS A 251 0.55 -14.64 21.57
CA LYS A 251 0.31 -15.99 22.12
C LYS A 251 1.20 -16.29 23.34
N ASN A 252 2.27 -15.53 23.52
CA ASN A 252 3.18 -15.56 24.66
C ASN A 252 3.00 -14.34 25.58
N VAL A 253 1.85 -13.65 25.53
CA VAL A 253 1.54 -12.50 26.41
C VAL A 253 1.49 -12.94 27.87
N THR A 254 1.14 -14.19 28.10
CA THR A 254 1.19 -14.78 29.44
C THR A 254 2.45 -15.59 29.58
N ASN A 255 3.32 -15.21 30.52
CA ASN A 255 4.44 -16.01 30.94
C ASN A 255 3.97 -17.36 31.52
N PRO A 256 4.83 -18.38 31.61
CA PRO A 256 4.47 -19.68 32.22
C PRO A 256 3.96 -19.58 33.65
N ASP A 257 4.25 -18.48 34.36
CA ASP A 257 3.80 -18.17 35.71
C ASP A 257 2.44 -17.43 35.77
N GLY A 258 1.80 -17.20 34.61
CA GLY A 258 0.52 -16.51 34.51
C GLY A 258 0.61 -14.97 34.47
N THR A 259 1.81 -14.39 34.53
CA THR A 259 2.00 -12.93 34.42
C THR A 259 1.99 -12.47 32.96
N ILE A 260 1.64 -11.20 32.73
CA ILE A 260 1.63 -10.61 31.39
C ILE A 260 3.05 -10.27 30.97
N ASN A 261 3.41 -10.63 29.76
CA ASN A 261 4.68 -10.25 29.14
C ASN A 261 4.58 -8.81 28.60
N VAL A 262 5.06 -7.86 29.38
CA VAL A 262 5.01 -6.41 29.10
C VAL A 262 5.74 -6.07 27.80
N ASP A 263 6.85 -6.76 27.48
CA ASP A 263 7.60 -6.50 26.25
C ASP A 263 6.76 -6.81 24.98
N SER A 264 5.97 -7.90 25.04
CA SER A 264 5.04 -8.25 23.94
C SER A 264 3.96 -7.19 23.74
N VAL A 265 3.43 -6.63 24.84
CA VAL A 265 2.45 -5.52 24.78
C VAL A 265 3.08 -4.27 24.16
N ARG A 266 4.31 -3.92 24.57
CA ARG A 266 5.04 -2.78 23.98
C ARG A 266 5.33 -2.95 22.50
N GLU A 267 5.66 -4.16 22.06
CA GLU A 267 5.89 -4.43 20.65
C GLU A 267 4.62 -4.31 19.82
N LEU A 268 3.48 -4.77 20.34
CA LEU A 268 2.18 -4.55 19.69
C LEU A 268 1.84 -3.06 19.61
N ALA A 269 2.01 -2.34 20.71
CA ALA A 269 1.77 -0.91 20.78
C ALA A 269 2.57 -0.13 19.72
N LYS A 270 3.85 -0.46 19.56
CA LYS A 270 4.71 0.14 18.51
C LYS A 270 4.20 -0.21 17.11
N ALA A 271 3.80 -1.46 16.87
CA ALA A 271 3.26 -1.86 15.58
C ALA A 271 1.97 -1.09 15.23
N LEU A 272 1.07 -0.88 16.20
CA LEU A 272 -0.13 -0.06 16.02
C LEU A 272 0.22 1.40 15.72
N THR A 273 1.15 1.99 16.46
CA THR A 273 1.59 3.37 16.21
C THR A 273 2.19 3.54 14.80
N GLU A 274 2.96 2.54 14.31
CA GLU A 274 3.47 2.55 12.93
C GLU A 274 2.35 2.49 11.87
N MET A 275 1.20 1.91 12.19
CA MET A 275 0.05 1.84 11.27
C MET A 275 -0.63 3.19 11.05
N ASP A 276 -0.42 4.17 11.92
CA ASP A 276 -0.93 5.53 11.72
C ASP A 276 -0.30 6.21 10.50
N GLU A 277 0.91 5.82 10.12
CA GLU A 277 1.61 6.29 8.91
C GLU A 277 1.05 5.70 7.60
N LEU A 278 0.12 4.73 7.66
CA LEU A 278 -0.49 4.15 6.47
C LEU A 278 -1.30 5.19 5.70
N THR A 279 -1.19 5.14 4.37
CA THR A 279 -2.05 5.96 3.52
C THR A 279 -3.53 5.55 3.67
N PRO A 280 -4.48 6.47 3.45
CA PRO A 280 -5.92 6.12 3.50
C PRO A 280 -6.26 4.92 2.63
N GLU A 281 -5.64 4.80 1.45
CA GLU A 281 -5.85 3.68 0.55
C GLU A 281 -5.29 2.36 1.12
N ALA A 282 -4.19 2.41 1.90
CA ALA A 282 -3.66 1.23 2.57
C ALA A 282 -4.52 0.82 3.78
N LYS A 283 -5.02 1.78 4.57
CA LYS A 283 -5.98 1.52 5.66
C LYS A 283 -7.25 0.86 5.11
N LYS A 284 -7.77 1.34 3.98
CA LYS A 284 -8.93 0.77 3.31
C LYS A 284 -8.68 -0.65 2.80
N ALA A 285 -7.52 -0.90 2.19
CA ALA A 285 -7.13 -2.24 1.77
C ALA A 285 -7.04 -3.20 2.97
N LEU A 286 -6.45 -2.74 4.08
CA LEU A 286 -6.36 -3.51 5.33
C LEU A 286 -7.74 -3.80 5.93
N ASN A 287 -8.67 -2.85 5.87
CA ASN A 287 -10.05 -3.03 6.29
C ASN A 287 -10.75 -4.12 5.47
N GLY A 288 -10.58 -4.10 4.15
CA GLY A 288 -11.06 -5.16 3.26
C GLY A 288 -10.49 -6.54 3.62
N MET A 289 -9.18 -6.61 3.94
CA MET A 289 -8.54 -7.85 4.41
C MET A 289 -9.17 -8.38 5.69
N LEU A 290 -9.33 -7.52 6.68
CA LEU A 290 -9.89 -7.90 7.97
C LEU A 290 -11.33 -8.41 7.80
N LYS A 291 -12.13 -7.70 7.03
CA LYS A 291 -13.51 -8.11 6.72
C LYS A 291 -13.56 -9.47 6.03
N SER A 292 -12.76 -9.69 5.01
CA SER A 292 -12.69 -10.99 4.33
C SER A 292 -12.18 -12.10 5.26
N ALA A 293 -11.22 -11.80 6.14
CA ALA A 293 -10.73 -12.76 7.14
C ALA A 293 -11.82 -13.11 8.17
N THR A 294 -12.55 -12.12 8.69
CA THR A 294 -13.64 -12.35 9.64
C THR A 294 -14.80 -13.10 9.02
N GLU A 295 -15.15 -12.84 7.75
CA GLU A 295 -16.15 -13.60 7.00
C GLU A 295 -15.73 -15.08 6.81
N SER A 296 -14.44 -15.35 6.59
CA SER A 296 -13.93 -16.72 6.40
C SER A 296 -13.86 -17.52 7.70
N LEU A 297 -13.65 -16.86 8.84
CA LEU A 297 -13.59 -17.48 10.17
C LEU A 297 -14.98 -17.71 10.79
N GLY A 298 -16.04 -17.11 10.23
CA GLY A 298 -17.43 -17.36 10.62
C GLY A 298 -17.79 -16.82 12.01
N ASP A 299 -18.59 -17.62 12.75
CA ASP A 299 -19.19 -17.16 14.02
C ASP A 299 -18.23 -17.17 15.22
N ASP A 300 -17.05 -17.81 15.08
CA ASP A 300 -16.06 -17.89 16.16
C ASP A 300 -15.29 -16.56 16.38
N VAL A 301 -15.49 -15.57 15.51
CA VAL A 301 -14.87 -14.24 15.64
C VAL A 301 -15.70 -13.35 16.54
N PRO A 302 -15.12 -12.73 17.59
CA PRO A 302 -15.80 -11.76 18.43
C PRO A 302 -16.45 -10.63 17.61
N GLU A 303 -17.66 -10.20 18.00
CA GLU A 303 -18.38 -9.14 17.28
C GLU A 303 -17.60 -7.82 17.21
N ALA A 304 -16.82 -7.49 18.23
CA ALA A 304 -15.93 -6.32 18.22
C ALA A 304 -14.94 -6.34 17.05
N ILE A 305 -14.42 -7.52 16.67
CA ILE A 305 -13.51 -7.68 15.55
C ILE A 305 -14.26 -7.66 14.21
N LYS A 306 -15.47 -8.23 14.16
CA LYS A 306 -16.31 -8.21 12.94
C LYS A 306 -16.71 -6.80 12.53
N ASN A 307 -16.94 -5.94 13.52
CA ASN A 307 -17.38 -4.55 13.32
C ASN A 307 -16.20 -3.55 13.30
N LEU A 308 -14.96 -4.02 13.34
CA LEU A 308 -13.77 -3.18 13.35
C LEU A 308 -13.66 -2.41 12.02
N ASP A 309 -13.67 -1.10 12.07
CA ASP A 309 -13.46 -0.22 10.92
C ASP A 309 -12.06 0.41 10.99
N VAL A 310 -11.12 -0.24 10.32
CA VAL A 310 -9.70 0.15 10.28
C VAL A 310 -9.49 1.58 9.75
N GLU A 311 -10.40 2.08 8.91
CA GLU A 311 -10.28 3.42 8.33
C GLU A 311 -10.47 4.52 9.37
N ASN A 312 -11.30 4.25 10.36
CA ASN A 312 -11.66 5.21 11.41
C ASN A 312 -10.90 5.01 12.73
N ILE A 313 -10.00 4.00 12.81
CA ILE A 313 -9.17 3.78 13.98
C ILE A 313 -8.05 4.83 14.06
N ASP A 314 -7.94 5.50 15.19
CA ASP A 314 -6.75 6.28 15.57
C ASP A 314 -5.67 5.34 16.12
N PHE A 315 -4.93 4.71 15.22
CA PHE A 315 -3.88 3.74 15.58
C PHE A 315 -2.82 4.33 16.51
N LYS A 316 -2.56 5.61 16.41
CA LYS A 316 -1.62 6.30 17.28
C LYS A 316 -2.13 6.32 18.72
N SER A 317 -3.38 6.73 18.92
CA SER A 317 -3.99 6.75 20.25
C SER A 317 -4.14 5.36 20.84
N GLU A 318 -4.53 4.35 20.05
CA GLU A 318 -4.55 2.95 20.47
C GLU A 318 -3.16 2.45 20.90
N GLY A 319 -2.12 2.74 20.12
CA GLY A 319 -0.76 2.36 20.44
C GLY A 319 -0.23 3.07 21.70
N GLU A 320 -0.47 4.37 21.85
CA GLU A 320 -0.08 5.14 23.04
C GLU A 320 -0.77 4.65 24.31
N LEU A 321 -2.04 4.26 24.20
CA LEU A 321 -2.80 3.67 25.30
C LEU A 321 -2.19 2.34 25.76
N LEU A 322 -1.85 1.47 24.82
CA LEU A 322 -1.16 0.20 25.15
C LEU A 322 0.23 0.41 25.74
N LEU A 323 0.99 1.42 25.29
CA LEU A 323 2.27 1.77 25.88
C LEU A 323 2.11 2.21 27.33
N THR A 324 1.11 3.05 27.61
CA THR A 324 0.79 3.48 28.97
C THR A 324 0.39 2.31 29.86
N ALA A 325 -0.45 1.40 29.32
CA ALA A 325 -0.83 0.18 30.04
C ALA A 325 0.39 -0.71 30.34
N ALA A 326 1.30 -0.88 29.39
CA ALA A 326 2.54 -1.63 29.59
C ALA A 326 3.43 -1.02 30.68
N ASP A 327 3.55 0.31 30.71
CA ASP A 327 4.32 1.03 31.74
C ASP A 327 3.71 0.89 33.14
N VAL A 328 2.38 0.92 33.24
CA VAL A 328 1.66 0.65 34.50
C VAL A 328 1.90 -0.79 34.97
N MET A 329 1.82 -1.76 34.06
CA MET A 329 2.07 -3.17 34.37
C MET A 329 3.50 -3.40 34.84
N GLU A 330 4.51 -2.79 34.23
CA GLU A 330 5.91 -2.91 34.65
C GLU A 330 6.15 -2.34 36.05
N LYS A 331 5.41 -1.31 36.43
CA LYS A 331 5.47 -0.70 37.75
C LYS A 331 4.54 -1.38 38.77
N ASN A 332 4.12 -2.63 38.55
CA ASN A 332 3.20 -3.39 39.41
C ASN A 332 1.87 -2.67 39.71
N GLY A 333 1.33 -1.97 38.71
CA GLY A 333 0.07 -1.22 38.82
C GLY A 333 0.21 0.13 39.50
N ASN A 334 1.41 0.62 39.77
CA ASN A 334 1.62 1.96 40.30
C ASN A 334 1.34 3.01 39.22
N ILE A 335 0.32 3.85 39.43
CA ILE A 335 -0.14 4.91 38.53
C ILE A 335 0.34 6.31 38.94
N ASP A 336 1.13 6.44 40.01
CA ASP A 336 1.55 7.74 40.55
C ASP A 336 2.29 8.62 39.50
N ASP A 337 3.08 7.99 38.64
CA ASP A 337 3.82 8.64 37.57
C ASP A 337 3.04 8.75 36.24
N VAL A 338 1.79 8.28 36.18
CA VAL A 338 0.98 8.30 34.96
C VAL A 338 0.29 9.65 34.83
N ASP A 339 0.40 10.28 33.67
CA ASP A 339 -0.36 11.46 33.30
C ASP A 339 -1.82 11.03 33.01
N MET A 340 -2.70 11.17 34.00
CA MET A 340 -4.10 10.76 33.90
C MET A 340 -4.86 11.61 32.89
N THR A 341 -4.51 12.87 32.69
CA THR A 341 -5.13 13.71 31.67
C THR A 341 -4.84 13.20 30.28
N LYS A 342 -3.57 12.80 30.03
CA LYS A 342 -3.17 12.18 28.77
C LYS A 342 -3.87 10.83 28.58
N LEU A 343 -3.90 9.97 29.60
CA LEU A 343 -4.56 8.67 29.55
C LEU A 343 -6.03 8.78 29.21
N VAL A 344 -6.78 9.68 29.84
CA VAL A 344 -8.20 9.94 29.57
C VAL A 344 -8.40 10.43 28.15
N ASN A 345 -7.55 11.33 27.66
CA ASN A 345 -7.61 11.82 26.28
C ASN A 345 -7.28 10.72 25.25
N ASP A 346 -6.31 9.85 25.52
CA ASP A 346 -5.97 8.74 24.64
C ASP A 346 -7.12 7.71 24.63
N CYS A 347 -7.71 7.38 25.80
CA CYS A 347 -8.93 6.57 25.91
C CYS A 347 -10.11 7.16 25.12
N SER A 348 -10.30 8.48 25.17
CA SER A 348 -11.42 9.14 24.46
C SER A 348 -11.33 9.02 22.93
N LYS A 349 -10.13 8.83 22.41
CA LYS A 349 -9.87 8.65 20.97
C LYS A 349 -9.77 7.19 20.56
N SER A 350 -9.53 6.30 21.54
CA SER A 350 -9.47 4.87 21.32
C SER A 350 -10.91 4.32 21.22
N THR A 351 -11.25 3.78 20.05
CA THR A 351 -12.58 3.17 19.86
C THR A 351 -12.57 1.68 20.19
N VAL A 352 -11.44 1.01 19.97
CA VAL A 352 -11.32 -0.45 20.10
C VAL A 352 -10.95 -0.86 21.52
N ILE A 353 -9.91 -0.27 22.07
CA ILE A 353 -9.42 -0.66 23.40
C ILE A 353 -10.41 -0.22 24.47
N LEU A 354 -10.97 1.00 24.36
CA LEU A 354 -11.98 1.50 25.31
C LEU A 354 -13.19 0.59 25.33
N ASP A 355 -13.74 0.21 24.18
CA ASP A 355 -14.90 -0.67 24.09
C ASP A 355 -14.57 -2.06 24.67
N THR A 356 -13.42 -2.61 24.33
CA THR A 356 -13.00 -3.91 24.84
C THR A 356 -12.83 -3.91 26.36
N LEU A 357 -12.27 -2.84 26.94
CA LEU A 357 -12.10 -2.73 28.39
C LEU A 357 -13.42 -2.61 29.11
N VAL A 358 -14.34 -1.79 28.61
CA VAL A 358 -15.68 -1.59 29.20
C VAL A 358 -16.53 -2.86 29.05
N ASP A 359 -16.51 -3.52 27.90
CA ASP A 359 -17.25 -4.77 27.66
C ASP A 359 -16.71 -5.94 28.53
N SER A 360 -15.44 -5.85 28.96
CA SER A 360 -14.82 -6.82 29.87
C SER A 360 -14.97 -6.45 31.35
N ASP A 361 -15.82 -5.49 31.69
CA ASP A 361 -16.04 -4.98 33.05
C ASP A 361 -14.73 -4.56 33.77
N VAL A 362 -13.74 -4.09 33.00
CA VAL A 362 -12.48 -3.60 33.55
C VAL A 362 -12.69 -2.21 34.15
N THR A 363 -12.30 -2.05 35.41
CA THR A 363 -12.27 -0.76 36.09
C THR A 363 -10.86 -0.43 36.51
N ILE A 364 -10.39 0.77 36.22
CA ILE A 364 -9.09 1.27 36.67
C ILE A 364 -9.31 1.99 38.01
N PRO A 365 -8.83 1.41 39.14
CA PRO A 365 -8.99 2.04 40.44
C PRO A 365 -8.10 3.30 40.50
N VAL A 366 -8.73 4.44 40.71
CA VAL A 366 -8.04 5.74 40.81
C VAL A 366 -8.54 6.43 42.05
N ASP A 367 -7.62 6.89 42.90
CA ASP A 367 -7.92 7.57 44.15
C ASP A 367 -7.14 8.88 44.33
N GLY A 368 -7.47 9.64 45.36
CA GLY A 368 -6.75 10.83 45.76
C GLY A 368 -6.57 11.88 44.66
N GLU A 369 -5.33 12.31 44.47
CA GLU A 369 -4.95 13.38 43.51
C GLU A 369 -5.18 12.93 42.07
N LYS A 370 -4.91 11.67 41.77
CA LYS A 370 -5.11 11.09 40.41
C LYS A 370 -6.59 11.05 40.03
N ARG A 371 -7.46 10.85 41.00
CA ARG A 371 -8.92 10.93 40.75
C ARG A 371 -9.33 12.33 40.32
N ALA A 372 -8.82 13.36 40.99
CA ALA A 372 -9.08 14.76 40.62
C ALA A 372 -8.58 15.09 39.20
N GLU A 373 -7.43 14.54 38.79
CA GLU A 373 -6.92 14.66 37.41
C GLU A 373 -7.89 14.01 36.39
N VAL A 374 -8.37 12.81 36.65
CA VAL A 374 -9.33 12.10 35.79
C VAL A 374 -10.65 12.86 35.68
N ASP A 375 -11.23 13.27 36.82
CA ASP A 375 -12.51 13.99 36.86
C ASP A 375 -12.40 15.34 36.11
N ALA A 376 -11.27 16.05 36.26
CA ALA A 376 -11.02 17.28 35.50
C ALA A 376 -10.87 17.04 34.01
N ALA A 377 -10.19 15.96 33.60
CA ALA A 377 -10.02 15.62 32.19
C ALA A 377 -11.37 15.20 31.54
N ILE A 378 -12.19 14.41 32.25
CA ILE A 378 -13.53 14.02 31.76
C ILE A 378 -14.43 15.26 31.66
N ALA A 379 -14.42 16.17 32.67
CA ALA A 379 -15.19 17.41 32.62
C ALA A 379 -14.76 18.34 31.46
N ASP A 380 -13.47 18.40 31.15
CA ASP A 380 -12.97 19.15 29.98
C ASP A 380 -13.51 18.53 28.67
N LEU A 381 -13.49 17.19 28.53
CA LEU A 381 -14.09 16.51 27.40
C LEU A 381 -15.60 16.72 27.30
N GLU A 382 -16.33 16.66 28.42
CA GLU A 382 -17.77 16.96 28.46
C GLU A 382 -18.08 18.38 27.99
N SER A 383 -17.27 19.35 28.37
CA SER A 383 -17.42 20.72 27.92
C SER A 383 -17.29 20.92 26.41
N LYS A 384 -16.63 19.98 25.75
CA LYS A 384 -16.38 19.94 24.30
C LYS A 384 -17.39 19.06 23.55
N THR A 385 -18.26 18.32 24.27
CA THR A 385 -19.36 17.51 23.71
C THR A 385 -20.30 18.42 22.93
N GLY A 386 -20.55 18.11 21.66
CA GLY A 386 -21.37 18.96 20.77
C GLY A 386 -20.55 19.83 19.78
N ASN A 387 -19.23 19.91 19.91
CA ASN A 387 -18.32 20.56 18.98
C ASN A 387 -17.37 19.58 18.24
N GLU A 388 -17.82 18.38 17.91
CA GLU A 388 -17.18 17.36 17.04
C GLU A 388 -16.14 16.43 17.65
N ALA A 389 -15.70 16.57 18.91
CA ALA A 389 -14.54 15.78 19.35
C ALA A 389 -14.87 14.49 20.13
N VAL A 390 -15.93 14.47 20.93
CA VAL A 390 -16.27 13.30 21.79
C VAL A 390 -17.78 13.20 21.94
N ASP A 391 -18.37 12.02 21.77
CA ASP A 391 -19.78 11.77 21.96
C ASP A 391 -20.14 11.43 23.42
N GLU A 392 -21.43 11.53 23.77
CA GLU A 392 -21.91 11.21 25.13
C GLU A 392 -21.65 9.74 25.50
N ALA A 393 -21.66 8.82 24.52
CA ALA A 393 -21.41 7.41 24.76
C ALA A 393 -19.95 7.16 25.18
N THR A 394 -18.99 7.83 24.54
CA THR A 394 -17.58 7.77 24.93
C THR A 394 -17.36 8.31 26.34
N ILE A 395 -18.01 9.41 26.71
CA ILE A 395 -17.95 9.95 28.08
C ILE A 395 -18.50 8.94 29.08
N ALA A 396 -19.62 8.28 28.77
CA ALA A 396 -20.18 7.25 29.63
C ALA A 396 -19.23 6.06 29.82
N LYS A 397 -18.55 5.63 28.76
CA LYS A 397 -17.55 4.57 28.78
C LYS A 397 -16.32 4.95 29.62
N LEU A 398 -15.83 6.20 29.50
CA LEU A 398 -14.75 6.70 30.32
C LEU A 398 -15.11 6.71 31.81
N LYS A 399 -16.33 7.16 32.15
CA LYS A 399 -16.83 7.10 33.52
C LYS A 399 -16.94 5.67 34.05
N ALA A 400 -17.39 4.73 33.22
CA ALA A 400 -17.42 3.31 33.59
C ALA A 400 -16.01 2.75 33.82
N LEU A 401 -15.06 3.06 32.94
CA LEU A 401 -13.67 2.57 33.03
C LEU A 401 -12.94 3.08 34.29
N PHE A 402 -13.08 4.36 34.61
CA PHE A 402 -12.40 4.97 35.77
C PHE A 402 -13.26 4.95 37.04
N GLY A 403 -14.49 4.43 36.99
CA GLY A 403 -15.46 4.40 38.08
C GLY A 403 -16.12 5.77 38.32
N ASP A 404 -17.39 5.77 38.73
CA ASP A 404 -18.04 6.98 39.22
C ASP A 404 -17.46 7.37 40.58
N GLY A 405 -16.94 8.59 40.70
CA GLY A 405 -16.37 9.13 41.94
C GLY A 405 -17.35 9.21 43.15
N ALA A 406 -18.59 8.77 42.95
CA ALA A 406 -19.65 8.83 43.94
C ALA A 406 -19.60 7.73 45.02
N ASN A 407 -18.77 6.67 44.86
CA ASN A 407 -18.82 5.50 45.78
C ASN A 407 -17.59 5.29 46.63
N SER A 408 -16.65 6.24 46.74
CA SER A 408 -15.46 6.10 47.60
C SER A 408 -15.66 6.64 49.03
N GLY A 409 -16.88 6.74 49.53
CA GLY A 409 -17.15 7.29 50.83
C GLY A 409 -18.14 6.45 51.66
N GLU A 410 -17.95 5.13 51.78
CA GLU A 410 -18.53 4.34 52.86
C GLU A 410 -18.04 2.87 52.78
N ASN A 411 -16.91 2.56 53.47
CA ASN A 411 -16.79 1.34 54.31
C ASN A 411 -15.51 1.46 55.15
#